data_b0b9c179895dcc80da59db04460b665c
#
_entry.id   b0b9c179895dcc80da59db04460b665c
#
_cell.length_a   1.000
_cell.length_b   1.000
_cell.length_c   1.000
_cell.angle_alpha   90.00
_cell.angle_beta   90.00
_cell.angle_gamma   90.00
#
_symmetry.space_group_name_H-M   'P 1'
#
loop_
_entity.id
_entity.type
_entity.pdbx_description
1 polymer ?
#
loop_
_entity_poly.entity_id
_entity_poly.type
_entity_poly.pdbx_seq_one_letter_code
_entity_poly.pdbx_strand_id
1 'polypeptide(L)'
;MPYCTPTDVRVRAVGMTEEVIPDVSEGSLSLTTCVAEAEGEVDEAARAGGYETPFDPVPDRVRDLCAVGALAKARRALELGNQPAEQADPYRSEFDAGLDLLRQGRLDLGTVTVTGEQVTVPSDDGDWASLAHRGLLRGSVTVANVAGTYTYVEDRGDYEPGYRIGSIKDYQVDHREGWVRRLTGGRIGPGESVLVSYEYSYRRPSRADEAEYEGRTASGGEMMRGDQQP
;
A
#
# COMPACT_ATOMS: atom_id res chain seq x y z
N MET A 1 6.04 10.32 -10.29
CA MET A 1 7.43 9.89 -10.59
C MET A 1 7.35 8.57 -11.33
N PRO A 2 8.24 8.25 -12.29
CA PRO A 2 8.28 6.93 -12.91
C PRO A 2 8.64 5.85 -11.89
N TYR A 3 8.09 4.63 -12.04
CA TYR A 3 8.36 3.52 -11.13
C TYR A 3 9.76 2.97 -11.26
N CYS A 4 10.35 3.02 -12.45
CA CYS A 4 11.75 2.68 -12.69
C CYS A 4 12.38 3.67 -13.67
N THR A 5 13.71 3.61 -13.78
CA THR A 5 14.51 4.46 -14.65
C THR A 5 15.14 3.65 -15.78
N PRO A 6 15.58 4.27 -16.88
CA PRO A 6 16.39 3.59 -17.90
C PRO A 6 17.61 2.87 -17.32
N THR A 7 18.20 3.41 -16.26
CA THR A 7 19.32 2.76 -15.55
C THR A 7 18.90 1.45 -14.91
N ASP A 8 17.73 1.38 -14.27
CA ASP A 8 17.21 0.15 -13.66
C ASP A 8 17.02 -0.94 -14.72
N VAL A 9 16.54 -0.57 -15.92
CA VAL A 9 16.41 -1.48 -17.06
C VAL A 9 17.78 -2.00 -17.52
N ARG A 10 18.78 -1.11 -17.66
CA ARG A 10 20.13 -1.50 -18.10
C ARG A 10 20.86 -2.40 -17.12
N VAL A 11 20.68 -2.22 -15.82
CA VAL A 11 21.26 -3.09 -14.79
C VAL A 11 20.82 -4.55 -14.97
N ARG A 12 19.59 -4.77 -15.44
CA ARG A 12 19.05 -6.13 -15.70
C ARG A 12 19.43 -6.67 -17.07
N ALA A 13 19.78 -5.83 -18.01
CA ALA A 13 20.03 -6.19 -19.40
C ALA A 13 21.52 -6.16 -19.73
N VAL A 14 22.16 -7.31 -19.65
CA VAL A 14 23.57 -7.43 -20.11
C VAL A 14 23.62 -7.13 -21.61
N GLY A 15 24.43 -6.13 -22.00
CA GLY A 15 24.63 -5.73 -23.40
C GLY A 15 23.64 -4.73 -23.96
N MET A 16 22.70 -4.24 -23.16
CA MET A 16 21.81 -3.14 -23.56
C MET A 16 22.46 -1.80 -23.20
N THR A 17 23.14 -1.20 -24.16
CA THR A 17 23.80 0.09 -24.01
C THR A 17 22.93 1.24 -24.55
N GLU A 18 23.28 2.47 -24.23
CA GLU A 18 22.62 3.66 -24.77
C GLU A 18 22.74 3.79 -26.29
N GLU A 19 23.80 3.22 -26.86
CA GLU A 19 24.00 3.14 -28.31
C GLU A 19 22.97 2.21 -28.98
N VAL A 20 22.52 1.17 -28.27
CA VAL A 20 21.55 0.20 -28.80
C VAL A 20 20.12 0.73 -28.67
N ILE A 21 19.77 1.24 -27.49
CA ILE A 21 18.51 1.96 -27.26
C ILE A 21 18.80 3.19 -26.40
N PRO A 22 18.60 4.40 -26.94
CA PRO A 22 18.79 5.64 -26.19
C PRO A 22 17.75 5.79 -25.08
N ASP A 23 18.11 6.52 -24.01
CA ASP A 23 17.18 6.82 -22.92
C ASP A 23 16.04 7.70 -23.39
N VAL A 24 16.36 8.71 -24.19
CA VAL A 24 15.40 9.60 -24.83
C VAL A 24 15.76 9.74 -26.32
N SER A 25 14.80 9.60 -27.21
CA SER A 25 14.98 9.81 -28.63
C SER A 25 13.85 10.66 -29.20
N GLU A 26 14.11 11.34 -30.30
CA GLU A 26 13.06 12.03 -31.09
C GLU A 26 12.19 11.05 -31.87
N GLY A 27 12.50 9.76 -31.84
CA GLY A 27 11.79 8.67 -32.50
C GLY A 27 10.90 7.85 -31.57
N SER A 28 10.26 6.83 -32.16
CA SER A 28 9.27 6.00 -31.47
C SER A 28 9.84 5.00 -30.45
N LEU A 29 11.17 4.78 -30.42
CA LEU A 29 11.79 3.80 -29.53
C LEU A 29 12.83 4.45 -28.62
N SER A 30 12.52 4.52 -27.35
CA SER A 30 13.46 4.87 -26.28
C SER A 30 13.18 4.05 -25.03
N LEU A 31 14.16 3.91 -24.14
CA LEU A 31 13.92 3.24 -22.87
C LEU A 31 12.89 4.00 -22.02
N THR A 32 12.86 5.32 -22.07
CA THR A 32 11.84 6.12 -21.38
C THR A 32 10.44 5.80 -21.86
N THR A 33 10.24 5.59 -23.17
CA THR A 33 8.94 5.16 -23.73
C THR A 33 8.58 3.75 -23.25
N CYS A 34 9.53 2.82 -23.32
CA CYS A 34 9.32 1.45 -22.82
C CYS A 34 8.97 1.41 -21.34
N VAL A 35 9.62 2.25 -20.53
CA VAL A 35 9.32 2.41 -19.09
C VAL A 35 7.90 2.93 -18.89
N ALA A 36 7.52 4.01 -19.59
CA ALA A 36 6.18 4.60 -19.45
C ALA A 36 5.05 3.61 -19.86
N GLU A 37 5.28 2.81 -20.91
CA GLU A 37 4.33 1.76 -21.32
C GLU A 37 4.24 0.63 -20.28
N ALA A 38 5.37 0.19 -19.72
CA ALA A 38 5.38 -0.84 -18.68
C ALA A 38 4.70 -0.35 -17.40
N GLU A 39 4.93 0.90 -17.01
CA GLU A 39 4.28 1.57 -15.90
C GLU A 39 2.76 1.61 -16.06
N GLY A 40 2.28 1.94 -17.25
CA GLY A 40 0.85 1.93 -17.54
C GLY A 40 0.20 0.54 -17.36
N GLU A 41 0.87 -0.53 -17.81
CA GLU A 41 0.39 -1.91 -17.62
C GLU A 41 0.43 -2.33 -16.14
N VAL A 42 1.46 -1.93 -15.40
CA VAL A 42 1.57 -2.16 -13.95
C VAL A 42 0.46 -1.44 -13.20
N ASP A 43 0.19 -0.18 -13.52
CA ASP A 43 -0.89 0.60 -12.90
C ASP A 43 -2.27 0.01 -13.14
N GLU A 44 -2.53 -0.44 -14.37
CA GLU A 44 -3.80 -1.10 -14.71
C GLU A 44 -3.98 -2.39 -13.92
N ALA A 45 -2.94 -3.23 -13.88
CA ALA A 45 -2.96 -4.49 -13.14
C ALA A 45 -3.12 -4.26 -11.63
N ALA A 46 -2.41 -3.27 -11.08
CA ALA A 46 -2.47 -2.92 -9.67
C ALA A 46 -3.88 -2.43 -9.27
N ARG A 47 -4.48 -1.53 -10.06
CA ARG A 47 -5.86 -1.08 -9.82
C ARG A 47 -6.88 -2.22 -9.86
N ALA A 48 -6.72 -3.15 -10.79
CA ALA A 48 -7.57 -4.33 -10.86
C ALA A 48 -7.43 -5.23 -9.61
N GLY A 49 -6.23 -5.31 -9.03
CA GLY A 49 -5.93 -6.07 -7.81
C GLY A 49 -6.27 -5.35 -6.50
N GLY A 50 -6.80 -4.12 -6.57
CA GLY A 50 -7.19 -3.33 -5.40
C GLY A 50 -6.04 -2.59 -4.72
N TYR A 51 -4.92 -2.39 -5.42
CA TYR A 51 -3.84 -1.52 -4.95
C TYR A 51 -4.14 -0.06 -5.26
N GLU A 52 -3.66 0.84 -4.42
CA GLU A 52 -3.70 2.28 -4.68
C GLU A 52 -2.54 2.67 -5.59
N THR A 53 -2.84 3.42 -6.66
CA THR A 53 -1.85 3.93 -7.61
C THR A 53 -2.04 5.43 -7.82
N PRO A 54 -0.98 6.19 -8.13
CA PRO A 54 0.42 5.74 -8.27
C PRO A 54 1.03 5.31 -6.93
N PHE A 55 1.97 4.37 -6.98
CA PHE A 55 2.71 3.96 -5.79
C PHE A 55 3.64 5.07 -5.30
N ASP A 56 3.49 5.46 -4.03
CA ASP A 56 4.37 6.42 -3.36
C ASP A 56 4.52 6.05 -1.86
N PRO A 57 5.70 5.67 -1.40
CA PRO A 57 6.92 5.38 -2.17
C PRO A 57 6.74 4.15 -3.09
N VAL A 58 7.57 4.08 -4.14
CA VAL A 58 7.53 2.94 -5.08
C VAL A 58 8.15 1.70 -4.42
N PRO A 59 7.40 0.58 -4.26
CA PRO A 59 7.96 -0.66 -3.74
C PRO A 59 9.04 -1.23 -4.67
N ASP A 60 10.08 -1.84 -4.11
CA ASP A 60 11.17 -2.44 -4.91
C ASP A 60 10.65 -3.48 -5.90
N ARG A 61 9.68 -4.30 -5.50
CA ARG A 61 9.05 -5.29 -6.40
C ARG A 61 8.31 -4.66 -7.58
N VAL A 62 7.68 -3.50 -7.40
CA VAL A 62 7.03 -2.75 -8.48
C VAL A 62 8.09 -2.15 -9.41
N ARG A 63 9.16 -1.59 -8.85
CA ARG A 63 10.30 -1.07 -9.61
C ARG A 63 10.92 -2.17 -10.47
N ASP A 64 11.16 -3.32 -9.89
CA ASP A 64 11.71 -4.48 -10.56
C ASP A 64 10.80 -4.99 -11.68
N LEU A 65 9.51 -5.11 -11.42
CA LEU A 65 8.52 -5.55 -12.40
C LEU A 65 8.44 -4.57 -13.58
N CYS A 66 8.41 -3.27 -13.30
CA CYS A 66 8.41 -2.23 -14.33
C CYS A 66 9.68 -2.31 -15.19
N ALA A 67 10.86 -2.52 -14.59
CA ALA A 67 12.12 -2.67 -15.32
C ALA A 67 12.13 -3.92 -16.23
N VAL A 68 11.59 -5.05 -15.76
CA VAL A 68 11.43 -6.28 -16.57
C VAL A 68 10.48 -6.04 -17.74
N GLY A 69 9.34 -5.38 -17.51
CA GLY A 69 8.39 -5.03 -18.56
C GLY A 69 8.98 -4.11 -19.63
N ALA A 70 9.70 -3.07 -19.19
CA ALA A 70 10.40 -2.16 -20.11
C ALA A 70 11.47 -2.89 -20.93
N LEU A 71 12.20 -3.84 -20.32
CA LEU A 71 13.20 -4.66 -21.02
C LEU A 71 12.54 -5.59 -22.06
N ALA A 72 11.42 -6.24 -21.73
CA ALA A 72 10.68 -7.08 -22.66
C ALA A 72 10.20 -6.27 -23.90
N LYS A 73 9.69 -5.05 -23.67
CA LYS A 73 9.26 -4.13 -24.74
C LYS A 73 10.43 -3.69 -25.60
N ALA A 74 11.54 -3.31 -24.99
CA ALA A 74 12.76 -2.88 -25.69
C ALA A 74 13.32 -4.00 -26.57
N ARG A 75 13.41 -5.23 -26.06
CA ARG A 75 13.86 -6.40 -26.82
C ARG A 75 12.95 -6.71 -28.00
N ARG A 76 11.64 -6.74 -27.78
CA ARG A 76 10.66 -6.96 -28.85
C ARG A 76 10.81 -5.93 -29.98
N ALA A 77 11.06 -4.69 -29.65
CA ALA A 77 11.25 -3.65 -30.64
C ALA A 77 12.57 -3.82 -31.46
N LEU A 78 13.64 -4.33 -30.82
CA LEU A 78 14.90 -4.67 -31.52
C LEU A 78 14.75 -5.94 -32.38
N GLU A 79 13.96 -6.92 -31.94
CA GLU A 79 13.78 -8.21 -32.64
C GLU A 79 12.88 -8.11 -33.87
N LEU A 80 12.00 -7.13 -33.95
CA LEU A 80 11.14 -6.88 -35.12
C LEU A 80 11.94 -6.64 -36.43
N GLY A 81 13.27 -6.53 -36.34
CA GLY A 81 14.16 -6.47 -37.50
C GLY A 81 14.81 -7.78 -37.93
N ASN A 82 14.94 -8.82 -37.08
CA ASN A 82 15.94 -9.86 -37.39
C ASN A 82 15.71 -11.29 -36.85
N GLN A 83 14.64 -11.67 -36.16
CA GLN A 83 14.52 -13.08 -35.67
C GLN A 83 13.11 -13.67 -35.70
N PRO A 84 13.01 -15.02 -35.92
CA PRO A 84 11.71 -15.71 -35.88
C PRO A 84 11.13 -15.72 -34.45
N ALA A 85 9.83 -15.50 -34.36
CA ALA A 85 9.03 -15.37 -33.15
C ALA A 85 8.90 -16.66 -32.29
N GLU A 86 9.79 -17.62 -32.43
CA GLU A 86 9.65 -18.96 -31.78
C GLU A 86 10.34 -19.12 -30.43
N GLN A 87 11.16 -18.17 -29.98
CA GLN A 87 11.70 -18.24 -28.62
C GLN A 87 10.85 -17.35 -27.70
N ALA A 88 10.17 -18.01 -26.76
CA ALA A 88 9.46 -17.30 -25.70
C ALA A 88 10.42 -16.34 -24.98
N ASP A 89 10.10 -15.04 -24.99
CA ASP A 89 10.87 -14.03 -24.30
C ASP A 89 10.72 -14.26 -22.76
N PRO A 90 11.79 -14.66 -22.05
CA PRO A 90 11.69 -14.92 -20.63
C PRO A 90 11.27 -13.68 -19.83
N TYR A 91 11.65 -12.48 -20.27
CA TYR A 91 11.26 -11.24 -19.60
C TYR A 91 9.78 -10.95 -19.78
N ARG A 92 9.21 -11.25 -20.95
CA ARG A 92 7.76 -11.11 -21.18
C ARG A 92 6.99 -12.07 -20.27
N SER A 93 7.41 -13.32 -20.19
CA SER A 93 6.79 -14.32 -19.33
C SER A 93 6.86 -13.94 -17.85
N GLU A 94 8.01 -13.43 -17.38
CA GLU A 94 8.20 -12.93 -16.02
C GLU A 94 7.29 -11.72 -15.74
N PHE A 95 7.23 -10.78 -16.68
CA PHE A 95 6.39 -9.59 -16.58
C PHE A 95 4.91 -9.95 -16.49
N ASP A 96 4.41 -10.80 -17.39
CA ASP A 96 3.01 -11.24 -17.42
C ASP A 96 2.63 -11.97 -16.13
N ALA A 97 3.50 -12.84 -15.61
CA ALA A 97 3.30 -13.52 -14.33
C ALA A 97 3.20 -12.51 -13.15
N GLY A 98 4.06 -11.48 -13.15
CA GLY A 98 4.01 -10.41 -12.15
C GLY A 98 2.72 -9.58 -12.24
N LEU A 99 2.29 -9.23 -13.45
CA LEU A 99 1.01 -8.53 -13.67
C LEU A 99 -0.18 -9.38 -13.19
N ASP A 100 -0.16 -10.68 -13.39
CA ASP A 100 -1.22 -11.57 -12.92
C ASP A 100 -1.28 -11.64 -11.39
N LEU A 101 -0.14 -11.66 -10.70
CA LEU A 101 -0.09 -11.56 -9.25
C LEU A 101 -0.64 -10.22 -8.75
N LEU A 102 -0.33 -9.11 -9.43
CA LEU A 102 -0.90 -7.80 -9.13
C LEU A 102 -2.43 -7.81 -9.31
N ARG A 103 -2.95 -8.28 -10.47
CA ARG A 103 -4.38 -8.35 -10.75
C ARG A 103 -5.15 -9.16 -9.72
N GLN A 104 -4.52 -10.22 -9.20
CA GLN A 104 -5.10 -11.08 -8.15
C GLN A 104 -4.98 -10.48 -6.75
N GLY A 105 -4.31 -9.35 -6.57
CA GLY A 105 -4.03 -8.76 -5.27
C GLY A 105 -3.13 -9.64 -4.40
N ARG A 106 -2.28 -10.48 -5.01
CA ARG A 106 -1.43 -11.47 -4.33
C ARG A 106 0.05 -11.09 -4.30
N LEU A 107 0.44 -9.99 -4.97
CA LEU A 107 1.81 -9.51 -4.90
C LEU A 107 2.02 -8.83 -3.55
N ASP A 108 2.88 -9.42 -2.72
CA ASP A 108 3.28 -8.81 -1.45
C ASP A 108 4.23 -7.63 -1.73
N LEU A 109 3.77 -6.43 -1.46
CA LEU A 109 4.52 -5.18 -1.63
C LEU A 109 5.12 -4.66 -0.32
N GLY A 110 4.90 -5.40 0.79
CA GLY A 110 5.32 -4.97 2.12
C GLY A 110 4.44 -3.88 2.71
N THR A 111 4.95 -3.26 3.75
CA THR A 111 4.30 -2.18 4.49
C THR A 111 5.18 -0.94 4.55
N VAL A 112 4.55 0.22 4.71
CA VAL A 112 5.24 1.51 4.86
C VAL A 112 4.89 2.10 6.19
N THR A 113 5.90 2.61 6.90
CA THR A 113 5.72 3.32 8.17
C THR A 113 5.72 4.82 7.93
N VAL A 114 4.68 5.48 8.40
CA VAL A 114 4.57 6.95 8.45
C VAL A 114 4.74 7.39 9.91
N THR A 115 5.59 8.37 10.14
CA THR A 115 5.85 8.88 11.48
C THR A 115 5.50 10.35 11.58
N GLY A 116 4.59 10.69 12.51
CA GLY A 116 4.31 12.08 12.88
C GLY A 116 3.59 12.89 11.79
N GLU A 117 2.70 12.30 11.03
CA GLU A 117 1.80 13.06 10.15
C GLU A 117 0.95 14.01 11.00
N GLN A 118 1.04 15.30 10.70
CA GLN A 118 0.25 16.30 11.42
C GLN A 118 -1.15 16.39 10.81
N VAL A 119 -2.16 16.16 11.64
CA VAL A 119 -3.57 16.19 11.26
C VAL A 119 -4.34 17.08 12.22
N THR A 120 -5.25 17.91 11.69
CA THR A 120 -6.19 18.69 12.49
C THR A 120 -7.50 17.94 12.60
N VAL A 121 -7.86 17.56 13.81
CA VAL A 121 -9.12 16.85 14.06
C VAL A 121 -10.28 17.83 13.98
N PRO A 122 -11.40 17.50 13.33
CA PRO A 122 -12.56 18.38 13.20
C PRO A 122 -13.12 18.82 14.55
N SER A 123 -13.73 20.01 14.57
CA SER A 123 -14.36 20.56 15.78
C SER A 123 -15.65 19.84 16.13
N ASP A 124 -16.40 19.38 15.12
CA ASP A 124 -17.66 18.71 15.33
C ASP A 124 -17.47 17.26 15.76
N ASP A 125 -18.30 16.84 16.74
CA ASP A 125 -18.27 15.47 17.24
C ASP A 125 -18.79 14.49 16.17
N GLY A 126 -17.97 13.49 15.88
CA GLY A 126 -18.32 12.47 14.88
C GLY A 126 -17.72 12.68 13.50
N ASP A 127 -17.19 13.85 13.19
CA ASP A 127 -16.51 14.09 11.94
C ASP A 127 -15.12 13.44 11.92
N TRP A 128 -14.72 13.03 10.70
CA TRP A 128 -13.46 12.32 10.47
C TRP A 128 -12.41 13.24 9.84
N ALA A 129 -11.19 13.14 10.32
CA ALA A 129 -10.00 13.68 9.66
C ALA A 129 -9.37 12.60 8.78
N SER A 130 -9.01 12.96 7.55
CA SER A 130 -8.36 12.07 6.59
C SER A 130 -6.85 12.07 6.82
N LEU A 131 -6.24 10.89 6.85
CA LEU A 131 -4.81 10.69 6.74
C LEU A 131 -4.38 10.64 5.27
N ALA A 132 -3.08 10.77 5.03
CA ALA A 132 -2.53 10.72 3.68
C ALA A 132 -2.70 9.36 3.00
N HIS A 133 -2.76 8.28 3.77
CA HIS A 133 -2.85 6.91 3.28
C HIS A 133 -4.05 6.17 3.84
N ARG A 134 -4.48 5.15 3.09
CA ARG A 134 -5.54 4.20 3.45
C ARG A 134 -4.95 2.83 3.74
N GLY A 135 -5.79 1.86 4.11
CA GLY A 135 -5.31 0.49 4.33
C GLY A 135 -4.35 0.38 5.51
N LEU A 136 -4.63 1.12 6.59
CA LEU A 136 -3.80 1.13 7.79
C LEU A 136 -3.79 -0.23 8.47
N LEU A 137 -2.63 -0.65 8.94
CA LEU A 137 -2.52 -1.88 9.71
C LEU A 137 -3.12 -1.67 11.12
N ARG A 138 -3.96 -2.61 11.52
CA ARG A 138 -4.57 -2.57 12.86
C ARG A 138 -3.51 -2.67 13.93
N GLY A 139 -3.62 -1.82 14.95
CA GLY A 139 -2.68 -1.76 16.07
C GLY A 139 -1.39 -1.00 15.80
N SER A 140 -1.16 -0.53 14.56
CA SER A 140 0.02 0.29 14.23
C SER A 140 -0.22 1.79 14.50
N VAL A 141 -1.48 2.21 14.57
CA VAL A 141 -1.81 3.64 14.69
C VAL A 141 -1.55 4.13 16.10
N THR A 142 -0.79 5.22 16.20
CA THR A 142 -0.56 5.95 17.44
C THR A 142 -0.81 7.43 17.21
N VAL A 143 -1.53 8.06 18.13
CA VAL A 143 -1.83 9.50 18.10
C VAL A 143 -1.19 10.18 19.28
N ALA A 144 -0.45 11.24 19.03
CA ALA A 144 0.23 12.04 20.06
C ALA A 144 -0.11 13.52 19.91
N ASN A 145 0.09 14.30 20.98
CA ASN A 145 0.02 15.75 20.87
C ASN A 145 1.18 16.28 20.01
N VAL A 146 1.04 17.50 19.47
CA VAL A 146 2.05 18.11 18.58
C VAL A 146 3.44 18.20 19.21
N ALA A 147 3.53 18.31 20.52
CA ALA A 147 4.80 18.31 21.23
C ALA A 147 5.44 16.91 21.35
N GLY A 148 4.72 15.83 20.99
CA GLY A 148 5.20 14.44 21.13
C GLY A 148 5.39 13.96 22.57
N THR A 149 4.89 14.72 23.53
CA THR A 149 5.10 14.43 24.98
C THR A 149 4.01 13.54 25.58
N TYR A 150 2.91 13.35 24.85
CA TYR A 150 1.75 12.64 25.35
C TYR A 150 1.09 11.83 24.21
N THR A 151 0.78 10.55 24.47
CA THR A 151 0.08 9.67 23.56
C THR A 151 -1.38 9.50 23.99
N TYR A 152 -2.29 9.64 23.05
CA TYR A 152 -3.72 9.44 23.24
C TYR A 152 -4.10 7.95 23.17
N VAL A 153 -5.26 7.60 23.70
CA VAL A 153 -5.76 6.21 23.79
C VAL A 153 -6.81 5.95 22.71
N GLU A 154 -6.55 4.96 21.88
CA GLU A 154 -7.47 4.50 20.85
C GLU A 154 -8.67 3.74 21.46
N ASP A 155 -9.86 3.95 20.92
CA ASP A 155 -11.03 3.11 21.15
C ASP A 155 -11.06 1.97 20.14
N ARG A 156 -10.60 0.79 20.55
CA ARG A 156 -10.58 -0.44 19.75
C ARG A 156 -11.80 -1.33 19.95
N GLY A 157 -12.79 -0.84 20.70
CA GLY A 157 -13.94 -1.64 21.13
C GLY A 157 -13.65 -2.49 22.38
N ASP A 158 -14.69 -3.09 22.94
CA ASP A 158 -14.63 -3.80 24.24
C ASP A 158 -13.99 -5.19 24.20
N TYR A 159 -13.44 -5.62 23.07
CA TYR A 159 -13.04 -7.00 22.80
C TYR A 159 -11.53 -7.30 22.88
N GLU A 160 -10.69 -6.33 23.19
CA GLU A 160 -9.25 -6.64 23.36
C GLU A 160 -8.96 -7.21 24.75
N PRO A 161 -8.34 -8.40 24.86
CA PRO A 161 -7.89 -8.96 26.14
C PRO A 161 -6.90 -8.03 26.82
N GLY A 162 -7.21 -7.59 28.04
CA GLY A 162 -6.37 -6.65 28.82
C GLY A 162 -6.82 -5.19 28.77
N TYR A 163 -7.87 -4.87 28.04
CA TYR A 163 -8.44 -3.53 28.01
C TYR A 163 -9.08 -3.21 29.36
N ARG A 164 -8.62 -2.16 30.02
CA ARG A 164 -9.19 -1.73 31.30
C ARG A 164 -10.52 -1.01 31.04
N ILE A 165 -11.63 -1.64 31.43
CA ILE A 165 -12.94 -0.99 31.47
C ILE A 165 -12.83 0.28 32.31
N GLY A 166 -13.14 1.45 31.73
CA GLY A 166 -13.12 2.74 32.40
C GLY A 166 -11.92 3.64 32.07
N SER A 167 -11.01 3.24 31.16
CA SER A 167 -10.03 4.17 30.63
C SER A 167 -10.69 5.20 29.70
N ILE A 168 -10.30 6.46 29.80
CA ILE A 168 -10.73 7.50 28.86
C ILE A 168 -10.19 7.11 27.49
N LYS A 169 -11.10 7.04 26.52
CA LYS A 169 -10.80 6.80 25.10
C LYS A 169 -10.80 8.13 24.38
N ASP A 170 -9.77 8.40 23.61
CA ASP A 170 -9.53 9.72 23.05
C ASP A 170 -9.92 9.80 21.55
N TYR A 171 -9.71 8.69 20.81
CA TYR A 171 -9.94 8.67 19.37
C TYR A 171 -10.37 7.29 18.86
N GLN A 172 -10.93 7.27 17.66
CA GLN A 172 -11.20 6.07 16.85
C GLN A 172 -10.54 6.18 15.49
N VAL A 173 -10.25 5.01 14.89
CA VAL A 173 -9.62 4.89 13.56
C VAL A 173 -10.50 4.04 12.66
N ASP A 174 -10.75 4.55 11.44
CA ASP A 174 -11.17 3.71 10.33
C ASP A 174 -9.91 3.30 9.55
N HIS A 175 -9.43 2.10 9.81
CA HIS A 175 -8.20 1.58 9.24
C HIS A 175 -8.27 1.44 7.71
N ARG A 176 -9.45 1.17 7.17
CA ARG A 176 -9.66 0.97 5.74
C ARG A 176 -9.58 2.28 4.98
N GLU A 177 -10.32 3.29 5.47
CA GLU A 177 -10.40 4.58 4.80
C GLU A 177 -9.25 5.52 5.20
N GLY A 178 -8.44 5.15 6.21
CA GLY A 178 -7.37 5.98 6.73
C GLY A 178 -7.89 7.24 7.40
N TRP A 179 -8.93 7.09 8.22
CA TRP A 179 -9.55 8.20 8.92
C TRP A 179 -9.37 8.08 10.43
N VAL A 180 -9.21 9.24 11.07
CA VAL A 180 -9.16 9.35 12.53
C VAL A 180 -10.20 10.37 13.01
N ARG A 181 -10.89 10.08 14.11
CA ARG A 181 -11.79 11.03 14.77
C ARG A 181 -11.56 11.07 16.26
N ARG A 182 -11.80 12.22 16.86
CA ARG A 182 -11.84 12.37 18.30
C ARG A 182 -13.13 11.77 18.88
N LEU A 183 -13.10 11.41 20.14
CA LEU A 183 -14.25 10.96 20.88
C LEU A 183 -14.73 12.04 21.86
N THR A 184 -16.05 12.15 22.00
CA THR A 184 -16.67 13.00 23.02
C THR A 184 -16.25 12.55 24.41
N GLY A 185 -15.70 13.47 25.20
CA GLY A 185 -15.16 13.17 26.54
C GLY A 185 -13.72 12.64 26.55
N GLY A 186 -13.12 12.44 25.35
CA GLY A 186 -11.68 12.24 25.22
C GLY A 186 -10.88 13.51 25.45
N ARG A 187 -9.55 13.37 25.48
CA ARG A 187 -8.63 14.48 25.78
C ARG A 187 -8.21 15.29 24.58
N ILE A 188 -8.57 14.85 23.35
CA ILE A 188 -8.33 15.61 22.12
C ILE A 188 -9.38 16.71 22.04
N GLY A 189 -8.93 17.96 22.01
CA GLY A 189 -9.81 19.14 21.90
C GLY A 189 -10.41 19.29 20.50
N PRO A 190 -11.56 20.02 20.38
CA PRO A 190 -12.11 20.39 19.08
C PRO A 190 -11.14 21.24 18.26
N GLY A 191 -10.88 20.87 17.00
CA GLY A 191 -9.95 21.59 16.13
C GLY A 191 -8.47 21.45 16.53
N GLU A 192 -8.14 20.52 17.43
CA GLU A 192 -6.77 20.28 17.87
C GLU A 192 -5.96 19.60 16.75
N SER A 193 -4.70 20.02 16.60
CA SER A 193 -3.74 19.34 15.74
C SER A 193 -3.03 18.24 16.54
N VAL A 194 -2.92 17.06 15.94
CA VAL A 194 -2.26 15.89 16.53
C VAL A 194 -1.22 15.33 15.58
N LEU A 195 -0.28 14.56 16.10
CA LEU A 195 0.68 13.77 15.30
C LEU A 195 0.20 12.33 15.25
N VAL A 196 0.03 11.80 14.05
CA VAL A 196 -0.40 10.42 13.81
C VAL A 196 0.76 9.64 13.19
N SER A 197 1.11 8.51 13.81
CA SER A 197 2.08 7.56 13.25
C SER A 197 1.38 6.24 13.00
N TYR A 198 1.66 5.60 11.86
CA TYR A 198 0.98 4.38 11.46
C TYR A 198 1.78 3.60 10.43
N GLU A 199 1.41 2.35 10.24
CA GLU A 199 1.83 1.53 9.11
C GLU A 199 0.64 1.29 8.17
N TYR A 200 0.90 1.27 6.87
CA TYR A 200 -0.11 0.96 5.87
C TYR A 200 0.39 -0.04 4.85
N SER A 201 -0.53 -0.75 4.23
CA SER A 201 -0.25 -1.61 3.09
C SER A 201 -0.71 -0.93 1.80
N TYR A 202 0.01 -1.18 0.71
CA TYR A 202 -0.36 -0.65 -0.61
C TYR A 202 -1.69 -1.22 -1.12
N ARG A 203 -2.15 -2.34 -0.57
CA ARG A 203 -3.44 -2.94 -0.92
C ARG A 203 -4.48 -2.58 0.12
N ARG A 204 -5.60 -2.04 -0.36
CA ARG A 204 -6.76 -1.77 0.49
C ARG A 204 -7.37 -3.09 0.96
N PRO A 205 -7.60 -3.29 2.26
CA PRO A 205 -8.30 -4.47 2.76
C PRO A 205 -9.66 -4.63 2.08
N SER A 206 -9.99 -5.82 1.63
CA SER A 206 -11.32 -6.09 1.14
C SER A 206 -12.31 -6.20 2.31
N ARG A 207 -13.62 -6.00 2.05
CA ARG A 207 -14.65 -6.23 3.09
C ARG A 207 -14.65 -7.66 3.62
N ALA A 208 -14.20 -8.63 2.80
CA ALA A 208 -14.09 -10.01 3.22
C ALA A 208 -12.95 -10.22 4.22
N ASP A 209 -11.82 -9.53 4.03
CA ASP A 209 -10.68 -9.56 4.96
C ASP A 209 -11.08 -8.98 6.33
N GLU A 210 -11.91 -7.93 6.34
CA GLU A 210 -12.46 -7.34 7.57
C GLU A 210 -13.43 -8.28 8.28
N ALA A 211 -14.34 -8.91 7.56
CA ALA A 211 -15.31 -9.85 8.12
C ALA A 211 -14.64 -11.10 8.71
N GLU A 212 -13.56 -11.59 8.10
CA GLU A 212 -12.78 -12.71 8.64
C GLU A 212 -12.10 -12.33 9.97
N TYR A 213 -11.62 -11.10 10.08
CA TYR A 213 -11.01 -10.60 11.32
C TYR A 213 -12.04 -10.42 12.43
N GLU A 214 -13.19 -9.83 12.13
CA GLU A 214 -14.30 -9.68 13.08
C GLU A 214 -14.84 -11.04 13.53
N GLY A 215 -14.95 -12.02 12.61
CA GLY A 215 -15.37 -13.37 12.91
C GLY A 215 -14.40 -14.13 13.85
N ARG A 216 -13.10 -13.90 13.73
CA ARG A 216 -12.09 -14.49 14.63
C ARG A 216 -12.13 -13.93 16.04
N THR A 217 -12.44 -12.64 16.18
CA THR A 217 -12.60 -12.00 17.50
C THR A 217 -13.89 -12.43 18.18
N ALA A 218 -14.98 -12.63 17.45
CA ALA A 218 -16.25 -13.11 17.98
C ALA A 218 -16.18 -14.58 18.44
N SER A 219 -15.49 -15.45 17.72
CA SER A 219 -15.37 -16.88 18.07
C SER A 219 -14.45 -17.15 19.28
N GLY A 220 -13.54 -16.22 19.60
CA GLY A 220 -12.70 -16.30 20.79
C GLY A 220 -13.43 -16.04 22.11
N GLY A 221 -14.63 -15.42 22.08
CA GLY A 221 -15.44 -15.10 23.25
C GLY A 221 -16.39 -16.21 23.73
N GLU A 222 -16.69 -17.21 22.89
CA GLU A 222 -17.63 -18.28 23.24
C GLU A 222 -17.03 -19.47 24.00
N MET A 223 -15.71 -19.60 24.08
CA MET A 223 -15.06 -20.74 24.76
C MET A 223 -14.93 -20.62 26.29
N MET A 224 -15.45 -19.56 26.91
CA MET A 224 -15.36 -19.40 28.38
C MET A 224 -16.71 -19.41 29.11
N ARG A 225 -17.78 -19.95 28.52
CA ARG A 225 -19.08 -20.14 29.20
C ARG A 225 -19.51 -21.61 29.19
N GLY A 226 -18.71 -22.48 29.71
CA GLY A 226 -19.08 -23.87 29.95
C GLY A 226 -18.34 -24.40 31.15
N ASP A 227 -19.12 -24.76 32.19
CA ASP A 227 -18.76 -25.48 33.39
C ASP A 227 -18.50 -24.65 34.67
N GLN A 228 -19.61 -24.11 35.19
CA GLN A 228 -19.88 -24.16 36.63
C GLN A 228 -21.34 -24.52 36.84
N GLN A 229 -21.60 -25.78 37.12
CA GLN A 229 -22.77 -26.26 37.82
C GLN A 229 -22.36 -27.20 38.94
N PRO A 230 -23.25 -27.37 39.94
CA PRO A 230 -23.02 -27.20 41.38
C PRO A 230 -22.45 -28.41 42.06
#